data_16a9d7632dbf6774015595416496cbef
#
_entry.id   16a9d7632dbf6774015595416496cbef
#
_cell.length_a   1.000
_cell.length_b   1.000
_cell.length_c   1.000
_cell.angle_alpha   90.00
_cell.angle_beta   90.00
_cell.angle_gamma   90.00
#
_symmetry.space_group_name_H-M   'P 1'
#
loop_
_entity.id
_entity.type
_entity.pdbx_description
1 polymer ?
#
loop_
_entity_poly.entity_id
_entity_poly.type
_entity_poly.pdbx_seq_one_letter_code
_entity_poly.pdbx_strand_id
1 'polypeptide(L)'
;MAIRLGTLADSRYRAALISCFAIVPVAAPSWLAQHPMKTLEDLAQSAWIIHERLTAPLRWQLSGPHDESIAFEIKPAPRLSADSASALMAFALAGSGIALLPEWLVAAALADGALAKVMPEFSFPPQGVYAVYPDAQHIPARVRAFIDFLRERVG
;
A
#
# COMPACT_ATOMS: atom_id res chain seq x y z
N MET A 1 -20.97 2.80 -11.20
CA MET A 1 -19.73 2.04 -11.02
C MET A 1 -18.63 2.96 -10.56
N ALA A 2 -17.80 2.53 -9.63
CA ALA A 2 -16.64 3.26 -9.18
C ALA A 2 -15.41 2.34 -9.16
N ILE A 3 -14.22 2.89 -9.36
CA ILE A 3 -12.96 2.16 -9.17
C ILE A 3 -12.45 2.48 -7.77
N ARG A 4 -12.12 1.43 -7.00
CA ARG A 4 -11.63 1.51 -5.63
C ARG A 4 -10.32 0.75 -5.48
N LEU A 5 -9.42 1.30 -4.65
CA LEU A 5 -8.14 0.70 -4.30
C LEU A 5 -8.17 0.22 -2.86
N GLY A 6 -7.42 -0.85 -2.56
CA GLY A 6 -7.24 -1.37 -1.21
C GLY A 6 -8.22 -2.46 -0.83
N THR A 7 -8.45 -2.63 0.48
CA THR A 7 -9.46 -3.54 1.01
C THR A 7 -10.83 -2.89 1.00
N LEU A 8 -11.84 -3.67 0.60
CA LEU A 8 -13.22 -3.20 0.59
C LEU A 8 -13.87 -3.45 1.96
N ALA A 9 -14.53 -2.43 2.50
CA ALA A 9 -15.43 -2.60 3.62
C ALA A 9 -16.74 -3.28 3.16
N ASP A 10 -17.39 -3.99 4.07
CA ASP A 10 -18.72 -4.57 3.81
C ASP A 10 -19.68 -3.47 3.34
N SER A 11 -20.24 -3.66 2.16
CA SER A 11 -21.17 -2.70 1.56
C SER A 11 -22.25 -3.42 0.76
N ARG A 12 -23.34 -2.71 0.48
CA ARG A 12 -24.42 -3.16 -0.43
C ARG A 12 -23.99 -3.18 -1.91
N TYR A 13 -22.69 -3.13 -2.16
CA TYR A 13 -22.12 -3.12 -3.48
C TYR A 13 -21.38 -4.42 -3.75
N ARG A 14 -21.39 -4.85 -4.98
CA ARG A 14 -20.51 -5.91 -5.47
C ARG A 14 -19.19 -5.33 -5.94
N ALA A 15 -18.14 -6.12 -5.79
CA ALA A 15 -16.81 -5.76 -6.22
C ALA A 15 -16.25 -6.84 -7.15
N ALA A 16 -15.68 -6.40 -8.27
CA ALA A 16 -14.90 -7.25 -9.16
C ALA A 16 -13.43 -6.83 -9.12
N LEU A 17 -12.56 -7.77 -8.79
CA LEU A 17 -11.12 -7.53 -8.84
C LEU A 17 -10.68 -7.33 -10.30
N ILE A 18 -10.00 -6.22 -10.56
CA ILE A 18 -9.44 -5.88 -11.86
C ILE A 18 -7.96 -6.27 -11.89
N SER A 19 -7.19 -5.83 -10.90
CA SER A 19 -5.75 -6.02 -10.81
C SER A 19 -5.28 -5.92 -9.36
N CYS A 20 -4.02 -6.24 -9.11
CA CYS A 20 -3.33 -6.03 -7.84
C CYS A 20 -2.04 -5.27 -8.07
N PHE A 21 -1.59 -4.54 -7.06
CA PHE A 21 -0.27 -3.91 -7.07
C PHE A 21 0.44 -4.11 -5.73
N ALA A 22 1.76 -4.20 -5.79
CA ALA A 22 2.58 -4.29 -4.59
C ALA A 22 2.64 -2.94 -3.88
N ILE A 23 2.64 -2.98 -2.56
CA ILE A 23 2.97 -1.84 -1.70
C ILE A 23 4.27 -2.14 -0.96
N VAL A 24 5.13 -1.15 -0.86
CA VAL A 24 6.46 -1.31 -0.28
C VAL A 24 6.75 -0.21 0.73
N PRO A 25 7.39 -0.54 1.86
CA PRO A 25 7.86 0.47 2.81
C PRO A 25 9.11 1.13 2.25
N VAL A 26 9.10 2.45 2.20
CA VAL A 26 10.20 3.26 1.67
C VAL A 26 10.54 4.41 2.61
N ALA A 27 11.79 4.83 2.59
CA ALA A 27 12.28 6.01 3.29
C ALA A 27 13.45 6.64 2.54
N ALA A 28 13.76 7.90 2.83
CA ALA A 28 14.96 8.54 2.29
C ALA A 28 16.23 7.86 2.84
N PRO A 29 17.27 7.65 2.01
CA PRO A 29 18.52 7.05 2.45
C PRO A 29 19.17 7.79 3.63
N SER A 30 19.08 9.13 3.67
CA SER A 30 19.58 9.95 4.77
C SER A 30 18.85 9.66 6.08
N TRP A 31 17.56 9.42 6.05
CA TRP A 31 16.79 9.04 7.23
C TRP A 31 17.17 7.63 7.70
N LEU A 32 17.33 6.67 6.78
CA LEU A 32 17.77 5.30 7.11
C LEU A 32 19.16 5.26 7.71
N ALA A 33 20.08 6.12 7.27
CA ALA A 33 21.42 6.22 7.84
C ALA A 33 21.41 6.63 9.32
N GLN A 34 20.43 7.43 9.73
CA GLN A 34 20.24 7.88 11.12
C GLN A 34 19.36 6.93 11.95
N HIS A 35 18.65 6.03 11.30
CA HIS A 35 17.71 5.08 11.92
C HIS A 35 17.98 3.65 11.43
N PRO A 36 19.15 3.07 11.78
CA PRO A 36 19.50 1.72 11.33
C PRO A 36 18.47 0.70 11.84
N MET A 37 18.03 -0.17 10.94
CA MET A 37 17.04 -1.21 11.24
C MET A 37 17.65 -2.58 11.01
N LYS A 38 17.57 -3.44 12.03
CA LYS A 38 18.07 -4.82 11.99
C LYS A 38 16.96 -5.84 12.22
N THR A 39 15.88 -5.44 12.89
CA THR A 39 14.80 -6.32 13.31
C THR A 39 13.43 -5.74 12.95
N LEU A 40 12.41 -6.61 12.90
CA LEU A 40 11.02 -6.17 12.74
C LEU A 40 10.56 -5.27 13.90
N GLU A 41 11.14 -5.46 15.10
CA GLU A 41 10.85 -4.59 16.23
C GLU A 41 11.36 -3.17 15.98
N ASP A 42 12.54 -3.02 15.39
CA ASP A 42 13.05 -1.70 14.99
C ASP A 42 12.11 -1.02 13.99
N LEU A 43 11.61 -1.80 13.02
CA LEU A 43 10.63 -1.33 12.05
C LEU A 43 9.31 -0.91 12.72
N ALA A 44 8.82 -1.73 13.67
CA ALA A 44 7.59 -1.47 14.40
C ALA A 44 7.66 -0.22 15.28
N GLN A 45 8.83 0.12 15.81
CA GLN A 45 9.08 1.28 16.66
C GLN A 45 9.46 2.56 15.88
N SER A 46 9.60 2.46 14.58
CA SER A 46 10.01 3.58 13.72
C SER A 46 8.92 4.63 13.52
N ALA A 47 9.31 5.80 13.02
CA ALA A 47 8.37 6.85 12.64
C ALA A 47 7.73 6.51 11.28
N TRP A 48 6.45 6.21 11.29
CA TRP A 48 5.67 5.93 10.10
C TRP A 48 4.79 7.12 9.70
N ILE A 49 4.67 7.31 8.40
CA ILE A 49 3.75 8.26 7.77
C ILE A 49 2.54 7.45 7.28
N ILE A 50 1.36 7.75 7.80
CA ILE A 50 0.19 6.88 7.66
C ILE A 50 -0.79 7.40 6.62
N HIS A 51 -1.31 6.48 5.81
CA HIS A 51 -2.40 6.76 4.89
C HIS A 51 -3.74 6.67 5.63
N GLU A 52 -4.42 7.82 5.76
CA GLU A 52 -5.65 7.96 6.57
C GLU A 52 -6.84 7.14 6.06
N ARG A 53 -6.85 6.80 4.78
CA ARG A 53 -7.97 6.06 4.17
C ARG A 53 -7.90 4.55 4.35
N LEU A 54 -6.83 4.02 4.90
CA LEU A 54 -6.73 2.60 5.20
C LEU A 54 -7.56 2.26 6.44
N THR A 55 -8.24 1.11 6.42
CA THR A 55 -9.13 0.68 7.52
C THR A 55 -8.34 0.35 8.80
N ALA A 56 -7.18 -0.28 8.67
CA ALA A 56 -6.32 -0.65 9.78
C ALA A 56 -4.85 -0.35 9.44
N PRO A 57 -4.46 0.94 9.36
CA PRO A 57 -3.16 1.33 8.81
C PRO A 57 -1.97 0.96 9.69
N LEU A 58 -2.19 0.59 10.94
CA LEU A 58 -1.14 0.23 11.90
C LEU A 58 -0.93 -1.28 12.03
N ARG A 59 -1.83 -2.10 11.51
CA ARG A 59 -1.79 -3.56 11.64
C ARG A 59 -1.70 -4.24 10.29
N TRP A 60 -0.72 -5.12 10.14
CA TRP A 60 -0.41 -5.79 8.89
C TRP A 60 -0.07 -7.26 9.12
N GLN A 61 -0.32 -8.07 8.09
CA GLN A 61 0.13 -9.45 8.02
C GLN A 61 1.22 -9.53 6.97
N LEU A 62 2.46 -9.63 7.40
CA LEU A 62 3.62 -9.69 6.51
C LEU A 62 3.92 -11.11 6.08
N SER A 63 4.58 -11.25 4.93
CA SER A 63 5.27 -12.46 4.53
C SER A 63 6.77 -12.30 4.78
N GLY A 64 7.35 -13.23 5.51
CA GLY A 64 8.78 -13.25 5.80
C GLY A 64 9.61 -13.92 4.71
N PRO A 65 10.94 -14.02 4.90
CA PRO A 65 11.89 -14.59 3.91
C PRO A 65 11.63 -16.06 3.54
N HIS A 66 10.91 -16.80 4.39
CA HIS A 66 10.56 -18.21 4.19
C HIS A 66 9.06 -18.41 3.98
N ASP A 67 8.37 -17.41 3.45
CA ASP A 67 6.92 -17.39 3.26
C ASP A 67 6.08 -17.56 4.54
N GLU A 68 6.70 -17.38 5.72
CA GLU A 68 6.00 -17.38 6.98
C GLU A 68 5.11 -16.13 7.12
N SER A 69 3.95 -16.31 7.73
CA SER A 69 3.00 -15.22 8.02
C SER A 69 3.32 -14.60 9.37
N ILE A 70 3.57 -13.28 9.38
CA ILE A 70 4.01 -12.54 10.57
C ILE A 70 3.05 -11.40 10.86
N ALA A 71 2.45 -11.41 12.07
CA ALA A 71 1.66 -10.28 12.54
C ALA A 71 2.59 -9.10 12.87
N PHE A 72 2.30 -7.95 12.29
CA PHE A 72 3.09 -6.73 12.44
C PHE A 72 2.20 -5.56 12.87
N GLU A 73 2.65 -4.81 13.86
CA GLU A 73 1.94 -3.63 14.36
C GLU A 73 2.91 -2.46 14.51
N ILE A 74 2.53 -1.32 13.94
CA ILE A 74 3.22 -0.04 14.14
C ILE A 74 2.83 0.47 15.52
N LYS A 75 3.82 0.62 16.41
CA LYS A 75 3.59 0.90 17.84
C LYS A 75 3.51 2.39 18.20
N PRO A 76 4.38 3.29 17.67
CA PRO A 76 4.25 4.70 17.96
C PRO A 76 3.01 5.31 17.32
N ALA A 77 2.40 6.26 18.01
CA ALA A 77 1.35 7.07 17.42
C ALA A 77 1.90 7.85 16.21
N PRO A 78 1.26 7.78 15.03
CA PRO A 78 1.72 8.50 13.84
C PRO A 78 1.72 10.01 14.11
N ARG A 79 2.82 10.67 13.75
CA ARG A 79 2.91 12.15 13.81
C ARG A 79 2.52 12.82 12.51
N LEU A 80 2.58 12.06 11.41
CA LEU A 80 2.23 12.52 10.07
C LEU A 80 1.26 11.52 9.45
N SER A 81 0.22 12.04 8.83
CA SER A 81 -0.71 11.29 8.03
C SER A 81 -1.16 12.13 6.83
N ALA A 82 -1.64 11.47 5.81
CA ALA A 82 -2.23 12.12 4.64
C ALA A 82 -3.23 11.17 3.96
N ASP A 83 -4.10 11.73 3.16
CA ASP A 83 -5.13 11.00 2.42
C ASP A 83 -4.73 10.68 0.97
N SER A 84 -3.50 10.99 0.56
CA SER A 84 -2.99 10.69 -0.77
C SER A 84 -1.57 10.09 -0.74
N ALA A 85 -1.33 9.13 -1.61
CA ALA A 85 -0.02 8.50 -1.77
C ALA A 85 1.06 9.50 -2.21
N SER A 86 0.70 10.49 -3.03
CA SER A 86 1.64 11.54 -3.46
C SER A 86 2.12 12.41 -2.31
N ALA A 87 1.24 12.75 -1.37
CA ALA A 87 1.62 13.49 -0.17
C ALA A 87 2.52 12.66 0.75
N LEU A 88 2.21 11.37 0.94
CA LEU A 88 3.06 10.43 1.70
C LEU A 88 4.45 10.33 1.07
N MET A 89 4.53 10.23 -0.26
CA MET A 89 5.79 10.20 -1.00
C MET A 89 6.61 11.48 -0.78
N ALA A 90 5.97 12.64 -0.82
CA ALA A 90 6.64 13.91 -0.55
C ALA A 90 7.25 13.97 0.86
N PHE A 91 6.54 13.49 1.88
CA PHE A 91 7.06 13.40 3.24
C PHE A 91 8.22 12.40 3.35
N ALA A 92 8.13 11.25 2.71
CA ALA A 92 9.22 10.27 2.69
C ALA A 92 10.48 10.82 2.01
N LEU A 93 10.33 11.49 0.86
CA LEU A 93 11.43 12.15 0.16
C LEU A 93 12.08 13.25 1.00
N ALA A 94 11.31 13.96 1.82
CA ALA A 94 11.80 14.97 2.76
C ALA A 94 12.50 14.39 4.01
N GLY A 95 12.57 13.06 4.15
CA GLY A 95 13.20 12.41 5.29
C GLY A 95 12.37 12.41 6.56
N SER A 96 11.03 12.41 6.45
CA SER A 96 10.14 12.48 7.61
C SER A 96 9.84 11.11 8.25
N GLY A 97 10.26 10.02 7.63
CA GLY A 97 10.02 8.67 8.14
C GLY A 97 9.75 7.65 7.04
N ILE A 98 9.11 6.55 7.42
CA ILE A 98 8.76 5.44 6.53
C ILE A 98 7.33 5.63 6.01
N ALA A 99 7.15 5.49 4.71
CA ALA A 99 5.84 5.46 4.07
C ALA A 99 5.63 4.13 3.35
N LEU A 100 4.42 3.58 3.44
CA LEU A 100 4.00 2.40 2.69
C LEU A 100 3.31 2.86 1.42
N LEU A 101 3.93 2.63 0.26
CA LEU A 101 3.53 3.22 -1.00
C LEU A 101 3.43 2.19 -2.12
N PRO A 102 2.57 2.41 -3.13
CA PRO A 102 2.56 1.58 -4.33
C PRO A 102 3.93 1.53 -4.99
N GLU A 103 4.40 0.34 -5.33
CA GLU A 103 5.72 0.16 -5.96
C GLU A 103 5.83 0.91 -7.29
N TRP A 104 4.75 0.91 -8.08
CA TRP A 104 4.71 1.65 -9.34
C TRP A 104 4.88 3.18 -9.16
N LEU A 105 4.42 3.73 -8.03
CA LEU A 105 4.55 5.17 -7.73
C LEU A 105 5.98 5.55 -7.37
N VAL A 106 6.69 4.70 -6.65
CA VAL A 106 8.04 4.96 -6.14
C VAL A 106 9.15 4.39 -7.01
N ALA A 107 8.82 3.71 -8.10
CA ALA A 107 9.78 3.02 -8.95
C ALA A 107 10.92 3.94 -9.44
N ALA A 108 10.61 5.14 -9.92
CA ALA A 108 11.63 6.10 -10.37
C ALA A 108 12.51 6.59 -9.21
N ALA A 109 11.94 6.90 -8.06
CA ALA A 109 12.67 7.35 -6.87
C ALA A 109 13.56 6.24 -6.27
N LEU A 110 13.15 4.98 -6.38
CA LEU A 110 13.98 3.84 -6.02
C LEU A 110 15.15 3.65 -7.00
N ALA A 111 14.90 3.82 -8.30
CA ALA A 111 15.91 3.67 -9.34
C ALA A 111 16.99 4.76 -9.26
N ASP A 112 16.63 6.00 -8.96
CA ASP A 112 17.57 7.13 -8.87
C ASP A 112 18.19 7.30 -7.46
N GLY A 113 17.78 6.49 -6.49
CA GLY A 113 18.31 6.51 -5.13
C GLY A 113 17.73 7.59 -4.21
N ALA A 114 16.69 8.31 -4.62
CA ALA A 114 16.00 9.29 -3.77
C ALA A 114 15.22 8.64 -2.62
N LEU A 115 14.75 7.42 -2.83
CA LEU A 115 14.15 6.54 -1.83
C LEU A 115 14.84 5.18 -1.83
N ALA A 116 14.76 4.48 -0.71
CA ALA A 116 15.19 3.10 -0.58
C ALA A 116 14.08 2.26 0.06
N LYS A 117 13.99 0.98 -0.33
CA LYS A 117 13.11 0.01 0.33
C LYS A 117 13.63 -0.28 1.73
N VAL A 118 12.72 -0.33 2.69
CA VAL A 118 13.02 -0.66 4.07
C VAL A 118 12.76 -2.14 4.30
N MET A 119 13.75 -2.89 4.77
CA MET A 119 13.65 -4.33 5.06
C MET A 119 12.95 -5.11 3.94
N PRO A 120 13.52 -5.15 2.73
CA PRO A 120 12.86 -5.73 1.54
C PRO A 120 12.63 -7.25 1.62
N GLU A 121 13.24 -7.93 2.59
CA GLU A 121 13.02 -9.34 2.90
C GLU A 121 11.63 -9.65 3.46
N PHE A 122 10.93 -8.63 3.96
CA PHE A 122 9.54 -8.73 4.42
C PHE A 122 8.60 -8.08 3.42
N SER A 123 7.52 -8.78 3.06
CA SER A 123 6.54 -8.29 2.08
C SER A 123 5.23 -7.93 2.76
N PHE A 124 4.72 -6.76 2.43
CA PHE A 124 3.35 -6.35 2.77
C PHE A 124 2.35 -6.97 1.80
N PRO A 125 1.10 -7.22 2.23
CA PRO A 125 0.09 -7.78 1.34
C PRO A 125 -0.21 -6.82 0.18
N PRO A 126 -0.36 -7.33 -1.06
CA PRO A 126 -0.69 -6.49 -2.20
C PRO A 126 -2.06 -5.84 -2.03
N GLN A 127 -2.27 -4.71 -2.68
CA GLN A 127 -3.54 -4.00 -2.72
C GLN A 127 -4.29 -4.32 -4.01
N GLY A 128 -5.60 -4.52 -3.89
CA GLY A 128 -6.47 -4.76 -5.05
C GLY A 128 -6.98 -3.47 -5.69
N VAL A 129 -7.22 -3.54 -6.98
CA VAL A 129 -7.99 -2.56 -7.75
C VAL A 129 -9.32 -3.19 -8.08
N TYR A 130 -10.41 -2.58 -7.62
CA TYR A 130 -11.75 -3.14 -7.74
C TYR A 130 -12.68 -2.22 -8.51
N ALA A 131 -13.50 -2.82 -9.37
CA ALA A 131 -14.72 -2.18 -9.87
C ALA A 131 -15.85 -2.43 -8.87
N VAL A 132 -16.43 -1.38 -8.35
CA VAL A 132 -17.53 -1.43 -7.38
C VAL A 132 -18.80 -0.97 -8.05
N TYR A 133 -19.85 -1.77 -7.98
CA TYR A 133 -21.15 -1.50 -8.60
C TYR A 133 -22.29 -1.97 -7.68
N PRO A 134 -23.51 -1.37 -7.81
CA PRO A 134 -24.65 -1.77 -6.99
C PRO A 134 -24.97 -3.27 -7.15
N ASP A 135 -25.39 -3.92 -6.05
CA ASP A 135 -25.88 -5.29 -6.09
C ASP A 135 -27.23 -5.32 -6.81
N ALA A 136 -27.18 -5.63 -8.09
CA ALA A 136 -28.36 -5.83 -8.94
C ALA A 136 -28.42 -7.29 -9.39
N GLN A 137 -29.62 -7.81 -9.60
CA GLN A 137 -29.82 -9.19 -10.09
C GLN A 137 -29.06 -9.47 -11.41
N HIS A 138 -28.79 -8.41 -12.19
CA HIS A 138 -28.02 -8.50 -13.42
C HIS A 138 -27.01 -7.35 -13.52
N ILE A 139 -25.76 -7.70 -13.79
CA ILE A 139 -24.74 -6.70 -14.13
C ILE A 139 -25.03 -6.18 -15.53
N PRO A 140 -25.25 -4.86 -15.73
CA PRO A 140 -25.45 -4.31 -17.07
C PRO A 140 -24.27 -4.69 -17.99
N ALA A 141 -24.59 -5.06 -19.24
CA ALA A 141 -23.60 -5.53 -20.21
C ALA A 141 -22.44 -4.52 -20.40
N ARG A 142 -22.74 -3.22 -20.36
CA ARG A 142 -21.75 -2.13 -20.43
C ARG A 142 -20.75 -2.14 -19.25
N VAL A 143 -21.21 -2.49 -18.05
CA VAL A 143 -20.35 -2.58 -16.84
C VAL A 143 -19.45 -3.81 -16.98
N ARG A 144 -19.97 -4.93 -17.39
CA ARG A 144 -19.20 -6.15 -17.64
C ARG A 144 -18.12 -5.92 -18.71
N ALA A 145 -18.52 -5.38 -19.87
CA ALA A 145 -17.59 -5.07 -20.94
C ALA A 145 -16.47 -4.13 -20.52
N PHE A 146 -16.77 -3.14 -19.68
CA PHE A 146 -15.77 -2.22 -19.16
C PHE A 146 -14.81 -2.89 -18.18
N ILE A 147 -15.30 -3.77 -17.29
CA ILE A 147 -14.47 -4.56 -16.37
C ILE A 147 -13.51 -5.47 -17.16
N ASP A 148 -14.02 -6.17 -18.18
CA ASP A 148 -13.22 -7.06 -19.01
C ASP A 148 -12.17 -6.28 -19.79
N PHE A 149 -12.52 -5.14 -20.35
CA PHE A 149 -11.58 -4.23 -21.02
C PHE A 149 -10.46 -3.77 -20.07
N LEU A 150 -10.78 -3.41 -18.83
CA LEU A 150 -9.77 -3.00 -17.86
C LEU A 150 -8.84 -4.16 -17.48
N ARG A 151 -9.37 -5.36 -17.28
CA ARG A 151 -8.56 -6.56 -16.95
C ARG A 151 -7.56 -6.88 -18.05
N GLU A 152 -7.96 -6.77 -19.32
CA GLU A 152 -7.07 -7.00 -20.46
C GLU A 152 -5.95 -5.97 -20.57
N ARG A 153 -6.15 -4.76 -20.03
CA ARG A 153 -5.18 -3.65 -20.14
C ARG A 153 -4.22 -3.52 -18.97
N VAL A 154 -4.60 -4.00 -17.79
CA VAL A 154 -3.85 -3.82 -16.54
C VAL A 154 -3.38 -5.14 -15.92
N GLY A 155 -3.77 -6.28 -16.51
CA GLY A 155 -3.35 -7.61 -16.09
C GLY A 155 -1.94 -7.98 -16.55
#